data_5fdd695968a98c79a9139b4135face6f
#
_entry.id   5fdd695968a98c79a9139b4135face6f
#
_cell.length_a   1.000
_cell.length_b   1.000
_cell.length_c   1.000
_cell.angle_alpha   90.00
_cell.angle_beta   90.00
_cell.angle_gamma   90.00
#
_symmetry.space_group_name_H-M   'P 1'
#
loop_
_entity.id
_entity.type
_entity.pdbx_description
1 polymer ?
#
loop_
_entity_poly.entity_id
_entity_poly.type
_entity_poly.pdbx_seq_one_letter_code
_entity_poly.pdbx_strand_id
1 'polypeptide(L)'
;MDISPEKLADAYRLMKTIREFEERMRSEYQQGKLPGFIHIYRNQEAIAVAACLDMTNEDYIASTHRGHGHCIAKGCEIEAMLLELACKEDGLCNGKGGSCLLYTSDAADDIR
;
A
#
# COMPACT_ATOMS: atom_id res chain seq x y z
N MET A 1 17.22 -12.11 -17.85
CA MET A 1 16.51 -12.50 -16.61
C MET A 1 15.19 -13.12 -17.00
N ASP A 2 15.00 -14.37 -16.66
CA ASP A 2 13.77 -15.08 -17.00
C ASP A 2 12.83 -15.04 -15.78
N ILE A 3 11.64 -14.46 -15.98
CA ILE A 3 10.60 -14.42 -14.96
C ILE A 3 9.53 -15.43 -15.36
N SER A 4 9.12 -16.30 -14.44
CA SER A 4 8.11 -17.31 -14.73
C SER A 4 6.76 -16.67 -15.09
N PRO A 5 5.93 -17.34 -15.91
CA PRO A 5 4.59 -16.85 -16.22
C PRO A 5 3.73 -16.61 -14.99
N GLU A 6 3.86 -17.46 -13.96
CA GLU A 6 3.13 -17.32 -12.70
C GLU A 6 3.55 -16.06 -11.96
N LYS A 7 4.84 -15.78 -11.92
CA LYS A 7 5.38 -14.57 -11.28
C LYS A 7 4.94 -13.31 -12.02
N LEU A 8 4.93 -13.33 -13.35
CA LEU A 8 4.41 -12.23 -14.16
C LEU A 8 2.92 -11.99 -13.90
N ALA A 9 2.13 -13.06 -13.79
CA ALA A 9 0.71 -12.95 -13.48
C ALA A 9 0.48 -12.35 -12.09
N ASP A 10 1.25 -12.75 -11.11
CA ASP A 10 1.20 -12.18 -9.75
C ASP A 10 1.60 -10.71 -9.75
N ALA A 11 2.66 -10.35 -10.48
CA ALA A 11 3.08 -8.96 -10.62
C ALA A 11 1.97 -8.11 -11.23
N TYR A 12 1.35 -8.59 -12.30
CA TYR A 12 0.23 -7.88 -12.93
C TYR A 12 -0.95 -7.72 -11.97
N ARG A 13 -1.29 -8.78 -11.23
CA ARG A 13 -2.39 -8.73 -10.26
C ARG A 13 -2.12 -7.70 -9.17
N LEU A 14 -0.89 -7.63 -8.64
CA LEU A 14 -0.50 -6.63 -7.65
C LEU A 14 -0.55 -5.21 -8.22
N MET A 15 -0.04 -5.00 -9.43
CA MET A 15 -0.12 -3.70 -10.09
C MET A 15 -1.57 -3.25 -10.29
N LYS A 16 -2.43 -4.18 -10.70
CA LYS A 16 -3.86 -3.91 -10.88
C LYS A 16 -4.52 -3.59 -9.54
N THR A 17 -4.20 -4.31 -8.49
CA THR A 17 -4.71 -4.07 -7.13
C THR A 17 -4.31 -2.68 -6.65
N ILE A 18 -3.06 -2.29 -6.82
CA ILE A 18 -2.59 -0.95 -6.46
C ILE A 18 -3.36 0.11 -7.25
N ARG A 19 -3.52 -0.07 -8.56
CA ARG A 19 -4.25 0.88 -9.41
C ARG A 19 -5.70 1.05 -8.93
N GLU A 20 -6.41 -0.03 -8.69
CA GLU A 20 -7.81 0.00 -8.25
C GLU A 20 -7.94 0.64 -6.86
N PHE A 21 -7.03 0.31 -5.94
CA PHE A 21 -6.98 0.93 -4.62
C PHE A 21 -6.81 2.44 -4.75
N GLU A 22 -5.83 2.89 -5.51
CA GLU A 22 -5.52 4.32 -5.63
C GLU A 22 -6.64 5.11 -6.33
N GLU A 23 -7.24 4.54 -7.36
CA GLU A 23 -8.38 5.18 -8.05
C GLU A 23 -9.57 5.31 -7.09
N ARG A 24 -9.83 4.29 -6.29
CA ARG A 24 -10.90 4.35 -5.29
C ARG A 24 -10.58 5.39 -4.21
N MET A 25 -9.36 5.42 -3.69
CA MET A 25 -8.96 6.39 -2.67
C MET A 25 -9.04 7.81 -3.21
N ARG A 26 -8.62 8.02 -4.44
CA ARG A 26 -8.74 9.31 -5.09
C ARG A 26 -10.20 9.78 -5.16
N SER A 27 -11.09 8.88 -5.58
CA SER A 27 -12.52 9.16 -5.67
C SER A 27 -13.13 9.51 -4.31
N GLU A 28 -12.86 8.70 -3.29
CA GLU A 28 -13.37 8.94 -1.94
C GLU A 28 -12.83 10.25 -1.34
N TYR A 29 -11.56 10.55 -1.60
CA TYR A 29 -10.97 11.82 -1.18
C TYR A 29 -11.63 13.03 -1.85
N GLN A 30 -11.86 12.95 -3.16
CA GLN A 30 -12.53 14.01 -3.91
C GLN A 30 -13.96 14.24 -3.43
N GLN A 31 -14.60 13.23 -2.89
CA GLN A 31 -15.94 13.33 -2.30
C GLN A 31 -15.92 13.87 -0.85
N GLY A 32 -14.73 14.16 -0.31
CA GLY A 32 -14.59 14.67 1.05
C GLY A 32 -14.76 13.62 2.15
N LYS A 33 -14.69 12.35 1.80
CA LYS A 33 -14.91 11.25 2.76
C LYS A 33 -13.66 10.85 3.53
N LEU A 34 -12.49 11.23 3.04
CA LEU A 34 -11.21 10.92 3.68
C LEU A 34 -10.59 12.20 4.22
N PRO A 35 -10.26 12.26 5.52
CA PRO A 35 -9.63 13.42 6.12
C PRO A 35 -8.13 13.52 5.79
N GLY A 36 -7.58 14.71 5.99
CA GLY A 36 -6.14 14.94 5.83
C GLY A 36 -5.69 15.00 4.39
N PHE A 37 -4.43 14.63 4.18
CA PHE A 37 -3.82 14.60 2.85
C PHE A 37 -3.62 13.16 2.39
N ILE A 38 -3.85 12.92 1.10
CA ILE A 38 -3.62 11.62 0.48
C ILE A 38 -2.55 11.75 -0.60
N HIS A 39 -1.59 10.82 -0.58
CA HIS A 39 -0.50 10.76 -1.55
C HIS A 39 -0.68 9.53 -2.44
N ILE A 40 -1.24 9.76 -3.62
CA ILE A 40 -1.61 8.70 -4.57
C ILE A 40 -0.37 8.12 -5.23
N TYR A 41 -0.33 6.78 -5.37
CA TYR A 41 0.77 6.02 -5.99
C TYR A 41 0.48 5.64 -7.45
N ARG A 42 -0.49 6.25 -8.08
CA ARG A 42 -0.88 5.99 -9.47
C ARG A 42 0.27 6.23 -10.43
N ASN A 43 0.42 5.35 -11.40
CA ASN A 43 1.47 5.32 -12.42
C ASN A 43 2.87 4.92 -11.91
N GLN A 44 2.98 4.50 -10.65
CA GLN A 44 4.24 4.03 -10.07
C GLN A 44 4.14 2.56 -9.62
N GLU A 45 3.08 1.87 -10.00
CA GLU A 45 2.76 0.52 -9.54
C GLU A 45 3.89 -0.47 -9.82
N ALA A 46 4.50 -0.38 -11.00
CA ALA A 46 5.58 -1.28 -11.40
C ALA A 46 6.82 -1.16 -10.51
N ILE A 47 7.10 0.03 -9.98
CA ILE A 47 8.25 0.25 -9.10
C ILE A 47 8.09 -0.54 -7.81
N ALA A 48 6.94 -0.39 -7.14
CA ALA A 48 6.66 -1.08 -5.90
C ALA A 48 6.61 -2.59 -6.08
N VAL A 49 5.92 -3.05 -7.12
CA VAL A 49 5.75 -4.48 -7.38
C VAL A 49 7.09 -5.12 -7.75
N ALA A 50 7.88 -4.51 -8.63
CA ALA A 50 9.18 -5.05 -9.01
C ALA A 50 10.13 -5.14 -7.81
N ALA A 51 10.13 -4.13 -6.95
CA ALA A 51 10.97 -4.12 -5.76
C ALA A 51 10.58 -5.22 -4.75
N CYS A 52 9.29 -5.52 -4.63
CA CYS A 52 8.79 -6.45 -3.62
C CYS A 52 8.53 -7.87 -4.12
N LEU A 53 8.66 -8.11 -5.43
CA LEU A 53 8.21 -9.37 -6.05
C LEU A 53 8.89 -10.62 -5.48
N ASP A 54 10.15 -10.50 -5.07
CA ASP A 54 10.93 -11.60 -4.49
C ASP A 54 11.14 -11.45 -2.98
N MET A 55 10.49 -10.49 -2.36
CA MET A 55 10.60 -10.27 -0.91
C MET A 55 9.62 -11.14 -0.14
N THR A 56 10.00 -11.47 1.08
CA THR A 56 9.17 -12.16 2.05
C THR A 56 8.69 -11.19 3.13
N ASN A 57 7.83 -11.65 4.02
CA ASN A 57 7.37 -10.84 5.16
C ASN A 57 8.50 -10.54 6.17
N GLU A 58 9.62 -11.26 6.09
CA GLU A 58 10.78 -11.01 6.96
C GLU A 58 11.70 -9.91 6.43
N ASP A 59 11.55 -9.52 5.18
CA ASP A 59 12.34 -8.48 4.56
C ASP A 59 11.78 -7.10 4.90
N TYR A 60 12.66 -6.13 5.05
CA TYR A 60 12.31 -4.75 5.34
C TYR A 60 12.47 -3.88 4.10
N ILE A 61 11.55 -2.96 3.91
CA ILE A 61 11.64 -1.93 2.87
C ILE A 61 11.38 -0.56 3.48
N ALA A 62 11.84 0.46 2.81
CA ALA A 62 11.56 1.85 3.15
C ALA A 62 11.02 2.56 1.91
N SER A 63 10.10 3.48 2.12
CA SER A 63 9.55 4.27 1.02
C SER A 63 9.41 5.73 1.42
N THR A 64 9.04 6.55 0.45
CA THR A 64 8.70 7.95 0.68
C THR A 64 7.27 8.07 1.23
N HIS A 65 6.78 9.29 1.34
CA HIS A 65 5.40 9.59 1.71
C HIS A 65 4.33 9.01 0.75
N ARG A 66 4.74 8.49 -0.40
CA ARG A 66 3.87 7.77 -1.37
C ARG A 66 4.06 6.27 -1.21
N GLY A 67 3.65 5.73 -0.07
CA GLY A 67 3.93 4.35 0.31
C GLY A 67 2.80 3.34 0.10
N HIS A 68 1.64 3.74 -0.41
CA HIS A 68 0.50 2.82 -0.57
C HIS A 68 0.85 1.59 -1.42
N GLY A 69 1.48 1.83 -2.58
CA GLY A 69 1.88 0.75 -3.47
C GLY A 69 2.87 -0.20 -2.81
N HIS A 70 3.81 0.32 -2.04
CA HIS A 70 4.77 -0.49 -1.29
C HIS A 70 4.09 -1.35 -0.24
N CYS A 71 3.13 -0.80 0.49
CA CYS A 71 2.36 -1.55 1.47
C CYS A 71 1.60 -2.71 0.82
N ILE A 72 0.91 -2.45 -0.28
CA ILE A 72 0.14 -3.47 -1.00
C ILE A 72 1.08 -4.54 -1.56
N ALA A 73 2.18 -4.13 -2.20
CA ALA A 73 3.15 -5.07 -2.78
C ALA A 73 3.84 -5.93 -1.72
N LYS A 74 4.00 -5.42 -0.50
CA LYS A 74 4.55 -6.16 0.65
C LYS A 74 3.53 -7.05 1.35
N GLY A 75 2.25 -6.98 0.98
CA GLY A 75 1.21 -7.86 1.51
C GLY A 75 0.36 -7.28 2.63
N CYS A 76 0.34 -5.95 2.80
CA CYS A 76 -0.58 -5.32 3.76
C CYS A 76 -2.04 -5.62 3.41
N GLU A 77 -2.84 -5.81 4.44
CA GLU A 77 -4.27 -6.00 4.29
C GLU A 77 -4.95 -4.73 3.77
N ILE A 78 -5.63 -4.85 2.65
CA ILE A 78 -6.30 -3.72 1.99
C ILE A 78 -7.32 -3.05 2.91
N GLU A 79 -8.10 -3.85 3.63
CA GLU A 79 -9.11 -3.33 4.55
C GLU A 79 -8.50 -2.49 5.66
N ALA A 80 -7.41 -2.98 6.27
CA ALA A 80 -6.72 -2.25 7.33
C ALA A 80 -6.11 -0.92 6.81
N MET A 81 -5.63 -0.91 5.57
CA MET A 81 -5.16 0.31 4.91
C MET A 81 -6.29 1.31 4.72
N LEU A 82 -7.45 0.84 4.25
CA LEU A 82 -8.63 1.69 4.05
C LEU A 82 -9.10 2.29 5.36
N LEU A 83 -9.15 1.48 6.41
CA LEU A 83 -9.55 1.93 7.75
C LEU A 83 -8.58 2.99 8.29
N GLU A 84 -7.28 2.80 8.05
CA GLU A 84 -6.27 3.77 8.46
C GLU A 84 -6.47 5.12 7.75
N LEU A 85 -6.67 5.11 6.43
CA LEU A 85 -6.91 6.31 5.65
C LEU A 85 -8.22 7.01 6.03
N ALA A 86 -9.19 6.25 6.51
CA ALA A 86 -10.47 6.77 7.01
C ALA A 86 -10.41 7.18 8.50
N CYS A 87 -9.25 7.17 9.10
CA CYS A 87 -9.02 7.50 10.53
C CYS A 87 -9.83 6.63 11.49
N LYS A 88 -9.95 5.33 11.16
CA LYS A 88 -10.67 4.38 12.03
C LYS A 88 -9.69 3.68 12.97
N GLU A 89 -10.21 3.31 14.16
CA GLU A 89 -9.42 2.66 15.20
C GLU A 89 -8.83 1.32 14.77
N ASP A 90 -9.53 0.59 13.91
CA ASP A 90 -9.09 -0.70 13.38
C ASP A 90 -8.09 -0.60 12.22
N GLY A 91 -7.64 0.61 11.86
CA GLY A 91 -6.60 0.82 10.87
C GLY A 91 -5.22 0.41 11.37
N LEU A 92 -4.25 0.34 10.46
CA LEU A 92 -2.87 -0.11 10.74
C LEU A 92 -2.20 0.64 11.89
N CYS A 93 -2.51 1.92 12.05
CA CYS A 93 -1.99 2.79 13.13
C CYS A 93 -3.12 3.39 13.94
N ASN A 94 -4.17 2.64 14.18
CA ASN A 94 -5.36 3.07 14.92
C ASN A 94 -5.98 4.37 14.37
N GLY A 95 -5.87 4.59 13.06
CA GLY A 95 -6.39 5.77 12.39
C GLY A 95 -5.58 7.05 12.59
N LYS A 96 -4.38 6.97 13.14
CA LYS A 96 -3.57 8.13 13.52
C LYS A 96 -2.45 8.45 12.54
N GLY A 97 -2.01 7.47 11.75
CA GLY A 97 -0.89 7.62 10.83
C GLY A 97 -1.29 8.24 9.49
N GLY A 98 -2.47 7.90 9.00
CA GLY A 98 -2.94 8.35 7.70
C GLY A 98 -2.09 7.85 6.53
N SER A 99 -2.18 8.55 5.41
CA SER A 99 -1.49 8.16 4.17
C SER A 99 0.04 8.14 4.31
N CYS A 100 0.60 9.09 5.03
CA CYS A 100 2.04 9.31 5.11
C CYS A 100 2.76 8.30 6.01
N LEU A 101 2.13 7.86 7.10
CA LEU A 101 2.72 6.99 8.12
C LEU A 101 2.19 5.56 8.08
N LEU A 102 1.38 5.23 7.11
CA LEU A 102 0.78 3.91 6.94
C LEU A 102 1.83 2.80 6.96
N TYR A 103 2.87 2.98 6.21
CA TYR A 103 3.97 2.04 6.07
C TYR A 103 4.80 1.92 7.36
N THR A 104 5.03 3.01 8.05
CA THR A 104 5.79 3.03 9.31
C THR A 104 5.09 2.19 10.38
N SER A 105 3.77 2.26 10.44
CA SER A 105 2.97 1.46 11.36
C SER A 105 3.10 -0.03 11.12
N ASP A 106 3.06 -0.43 9.86
CA ASP A 106 3.22 -1.82 9.46
C ASP A 106 4.59 -2.34 9.86
N ALA A 107 5.64 -1.58 9.60
CA ALA A 107 6.99 -1.93 10.00
C ALA A 107 7.13 -2.04 11.53
N ALA A 108 6.44 -1.19 12.28
CA ALA A 108 6.43 -1.27 13.74
C ALA A 108 5.73 -2.52 14.25
N ASP A 109 4.69 -2.97 13.58
CA ASP A 109 3.98 -4.22 13.90
C ASP A 109 4.86 -5.45 13.68
N ASP A 110 5.69 -5.44 12.64
CA ASP A 110 6.62 -6.53 12.34
C ASP A 110 7.74 -6.68 13.38
N ILE A 111 8.04 -5.65 14.14
CA ILE A 111 9.06 -5.69 15.19
C ILE A 111 8.52 -6.38 16.46
N ARG A 112 7.23 -6.50 16.57
CA ARG A 112 6.60 -7.21 17.69
C ARG A 112 6.67 -8.70 17.50
#